data_fa6d1fa48090dd14ca825314a84ab225
#
_entry.id   fa6d1fa48090dd14ca825314a84ab225
#
_cell.length_a   1.000
_cell.length_b   1.000
_cell.length_c   1.000
_cell.angle_alpha   90.00
_cell.angle_beta   90.00
_cell.angle_gamma   90.00
#
_symmetry.space_group_name_H-M   'P 1'
#
loop_
_entity.id
_entity.type
_entity.pdbx_description
1 polymer ?
#
loop_
_entity_poly.entity_id
_entity_poly.type
_entity_poly.pdbx_seq_one_letter_code
_entity_poly.pdbx_strand_id
1 'polypeptide(L)'
;IAPHPDDETLGCGGTIFKHKRRGDNVYLAIITSVKVIKDQNNNIINFYKDTVTQKSENKKIKKFYNFKKIFYLDHPTTRLDVTPLGDIVKSIDNTIKEIKPEVIYLPSPFDLHTDHHVTVKATLSCTKWFRNKSIKRVLGYEVLSETNFNHHGGNFKPNVYVDISSFLQKKVNAMKIYKTEFKKHPFPRSIEAIKSLAILRGSESGFKAAEGFHLYIDRSDID
;
A
#
# COMPACT_ATOMS: atom_id res chain seq x y z
N ILE A 1 2.62 1.85 3.93
CA ILE A 1 2.83 2.95 2.96
C ILE A 1 2.11 2.56 1.68
N ALA A 2 1.20 3.40 1.20
CA ALA A 2 0.43 3.19 -0.02
C ALA A 2 0.64 4.36 -0.98
N PRO A 3 1.05 4.13 -2.24
CA PRO A 3 1.08 5.17 -3.26
C PRO A 3 -0.28 5.84 -3.42
N HIS A 4 -1.33 5.05 -3.56
CA HIS A 4 -2.72 5.49 -3.74
C HIS A 4 -3.64 4.90 -2.67
N PRO A 5 -4.81 5.53 -2.42
CA PRO A 5 -5.87 4.92 -1.61
C PRO A 5 -6.39 3.65 -2.30
N ASP A 6 -6.33 2.51 -1.65
CA ASP A 6 -6.69 1.13 -2.00
C ASP A 6 -5.50 0.15 -2.05
N ASP A 7 -4.29 0.62 -2.35
CA ASP A 7 -3.10 -0.24 -2.42
C ASP A 7 -2.85 -1.00 -1.11
N GLU A 8 -3.07 -0.36 0.05
CA GLU A 8 -2.92 -1.01 1.35
C GLU A 8 -3.93 -2.15 1.54
N THR A 9 -5.12 -1.99 0.99
CA THR A 9 -6.18 -3.00 1.06
C THR A 9 -5.90 -4.15 0.10
N LEU A 10 -5.49 -3.85 -1.13
CA LEU A 10 -5.11 -4.84 -2.13
C LEU A 10 -3.90 -5.66 -1.68
N GLY A 11 -2.87 -4.99 -1.18
CA GLY A 11 -1.61 -5.64 -0.81
C GLY A 11 -1.61 -6.31 0.56
N CYS A 12 -2.16 -5.67 1.59
CA CYS A 12 -2.02 -6.13 2.97
C CYS A 12 -3.29 -6.02 3.85
N GLY A 13 -4.48 -5.98 3.22
CA GLY A 13 -5.74 -5.77 3.93
C GLY A 13 -6.06 -6.82 5.00
N GLY A 14 -5.79 -8.09 4.74
CA GLY A 14 -5.94 -9.18 5.72
C GLY A 14 -4.89 -9.11 6.83
N THR A 15 -3.65 -8.79 6.47
CA THR A 15 -2.54 -8.60 7.41
C THR A 15 -2.79 -7.43 8.35
N ILE A 16 -3.36 -6.33 7.87
CA ILE A 16 -3.78 -5.20 8.73
C ILE A 16 -4.75 -5.68 9.81
N PHE A 17 -5.77 -6.47 9.47
CA PHE A 17 -6.69 -7.02 10.47
C PHE A 17 -5.99 -7.95 11.46
N LYS A 18 -5.00 -8.72 11.01
CA LYS A 18 -4.21 -9.59 11.88
C LYS A 18 -3.40 -8.77 12.90
N HIS A 19 -2.77 -7.69 12.47
CA HIS A 19 -2.11 -6.72 13.35
C HIS A 19 -3.09 -6.12 14.36
N LYS A 20 -4.24 -5.66 13.89
CA LYS A 20 -5.27 -5.10 14.80
C LYS A 20 -5.78 -6.09 15.82
N ARG A 21 -5.94 -7.37 15.45
CA ARG A 21 -6.32 -8.43 16.40
C ARG A 21 -5.25 -8.67 17.46
N ARG A 22 -3.97 -8.46 17.16
CA ARG A 22 -2.85 -8.56 18.09
C ARG A 22 -2.70 -7.34 19.01
N GLY A 23 -3.49 -6.28 18.78
CA GLY A 23 -3.40 -5.03 19.53
C GLY A 23 -2.38 -4.03 18.97
N ASP A 24 -1.78 -4.32 17.82
CA ASP A 24 -0.76 -3.45 17.21
C ASP A 24 -1.37 -2.08 16.80
N ASN A 25 -0.57 -1.03 16.94
CA ASN A 25 -0.91 0.28 16.40
C ASN A 25 -0.58 0.30 14.90
N VAL A 26 -1.60 0.40 14.07
CA VAL A 26 -1.44 0.46 12.62
C VAL A 26 -1.71 1.87 12.11
N TYR A 27 -0.81 2.35 11.27
CA TYR A 27 -0.85 3.65 10.61
C TYR A 27 -0.86 3.45 9.10
N LEU A 28 -1.47 4.37 8.38
CA LEU A 28 -1.44 4.40 6.93
C LEU A 28 -0.80 5.72 6.47
N ALA A 29 0.18 5.65 5.58
CA ALA A 29 0.69 6.81 4.86
C ALA A 29 0.31 6.67 3.38
N ILE A 30 -0.51 7.61 2.89
CA ILE A 30 -0.89 7.72 1.49
C ILE A 30 0.01 8.77 0.87
N ILE A 31 0.77 8.38 -0.15
CA ILE A 31 1.81 9.24 -0.73
C ILE A 31 1.20 10.30 -1.62
N THR A 32 0.24 9.91 -2.46
CA THR A 32 -0.32 10.82 -3.46
C THR A 32 -1.72 11.28 -3.10
N SER A 33 -2.06 12.45 -3.59
CA SER A 33 -3.42 12.95 -3.60
C SER A 33 -3.75 13.52 -4.97
N VAL A 34 -5.03 13.50 -5.31
CA VAL A 34 -5.53 14.23 -6.48
C VAL A 34 -5.52 15.71 -6.14
N LYS A 35 -4.59 16.46 -6.70
CA LYS A 35 -4.59 17.93 -6.64
C LYS A 35 -5.27 18.47 -7.89
N VAL A 36 -6.05 19.52 -7.69
CA VAL A 36 -6.52 20.35 -8.80
C VAL A 36 -5.29 21.00 -9.42
N ILE A 37 -4.85 20.50 -10.56
CA ILE A 37 -3.77 21.12 -11.33
C ILE A 37 -4.43 22.18 -12.20
N LYS A 38 -3.98 23.43 -12.07
CA LYS A 38 -4.37 24.53 -12.93
C LYS A 38 -3.28 24.77 -13.96
N ASP A 39 -3.67 24.99 -15.21
CA ASP A 39 -2.75 25.44 -16.26
C ASP A 39 -2.33 26.93 -16.05
N GLN A 40 -1.47 27.43 -16.93
CA GLN A 40 -1.01 28.82 -16.91
C GLN A 40 -2.16 29.85 -17.06
N ASN A 41 -3.31 29.42 -17.58
CA ASN A 41 -4.52 30.23 -17.76
C ASN A 41 -5.55 30.03 -16.64
N ASN A 42 -5.15 29.35 -15.53
CA ASN A 42 -6.01 29.05 -14.39
C ASN A 42 -7.15 28.06 -14.68
N ASN A 43 -7.14 27.38 -15.84
CA ASN A 43 -8.07 26.30 -16.16
C ASN A 43 -7.72 25.06 -15.36
N ILE A 44 -8.75 24.40 -14.80
CA ILE A 44 -8.57 23.17 -14.07
C ILE A 44 -8.28 22.05 -15.07
N ILE A 45 -7.02 21.61 -15.14
CA ILE A 45 -6.64 20.37 -15.81
C ILE A 45 -6.84 19.24 -14.79
N ASN A 46 -8.07 18.91 -14.48
CA ASN A 46 -8.36 17.83 -13.57
C ASN A 46 -8.87 16.62 -14.35
N PHE A 47 -8.02 15.61 -14.48
CA PHE A 47 -8.41 14.36 -15.12
C PHE A 47 -8.87 13.29 -14.12
N TYR A 48 -8.86 13.55 -12.80
CA TYR A 48 -9.10 12.49 -11.82
C TYR A 48 -10.02 12.91 -10.69
N LYS A 49 -11.03 12.07 -10.50
CA LYS A 49 -11.87 11.78 -9.34
C LYS A 49 -12.28 12.93 -8.42
N ASP A 50 -13.55 12.93 -8.19
CA ASP A 50 -14.22 13.58 -7.09
C ASP A 50 -13.45 13.42 -5.76
N THR A 51 -12.69 14.48 -5.40
CA THR A 51 -11.92 14.54 -4.16
C THR A 51 -12.80 14.39 -2.92
N VAL A 52 -14.09 14.68 -3.02
CA VAL A 52 -15.08 14.53 -1.94
C VAL A 52 -15.34 13.04 -1.69
N THR A 53 -15.55 12.26 -2.76
CA THR A 53 -15.74 10.81 -2.66
C THR A 53 -14.51 10.14 -2.06
N GLN A 54 -13.31 10.47 -2.54
CA GLN A 54 -12.07 9.89 -2.00
C GLN A 54 -11.87 10.22 -0.51
N LYS A 55 -12.13 11.46 -0.08
CA LYS A 55 -12.06 11.84 1.34
C LYS A 55 -13.06 11.06 2.18
N SER A 56 -14.27 10.84 1.67
CA SER A 56 -15.30 10.04 2.33
C SER A 56 -14.88 8.57 2.45
N GLU A 57 -14.32 7.99 1.38
CA GLU A 57 -13.81 6.62 1.37
C GLU A 57 -12.66 6.45 2.37
N ASN A 58 -11.69 7.33 2.36
CA ASN A 58 -10.58 7.31 3.31
C ASN A 58 -11.04 7.41 4.78
N LYS A 59 -12.07 8.23 5.06
CA LYS A 59 -12.66 8.31 6.40
C LYS A 59 -13.31 6.98 6.82
N LYS A 60 -14.01 6.33 5.89
CA LYS A 60 -14.62 5.01 6.13
C LYS A 60 -13.56 3.93 6.34
N ILE A 61 -12.51 3.92 5.53
CA ILE A 61 -11.37 2.99 5.65
C ILE A 61 -10.66 3.18 6.98
N LYS A 62 -10.40 4.42 7.39
CA LYS A 62 -9.81 4.70 8.71
C LYS A 62 -10.60 4.03 9.83
N LYS A 63 -11.93 4.16 9.80
CA LYS A 63 -12.83 3.55 10.79
C LYS A 63 -12.86 2.02 10.67
N PHE A 64 -12.94 1.51 9.44
CA PHE A 64 -13.08 0.08 9.17
C PHE A 64 -11.87 -0.73 9.64
N TYR A 65 -10.64 -0.25 9.34
CA TYR A 65 -9.40 -0.86 9.81
C TYR A 65 -9.02 -0.42 11.24
N ASN A 66 -9.68 0.59 11.79
CA ASN A 66 -9.28 1.22 13.06
C ASN A 66 -7.82 1.70 13.03
N PHE A 67 -7.42 2.40 11.94
CA PHE A 67 -6.11 3.02 11.87
C PHE A 67 -5.95 4.09 12.95
N LYS A 68 -4.82 4.08 13.64
CA LYS A 68 -4.49 5.10 14.63
C LYS A 68 -4.47 6.50 14.02
N LYS A 69 -3.82 6.62 12.85
CA LYS A 69 -3.75 7.85 12.05
C LYS A 69 -3.58 7.48 10.58
N ILE A 70 -4.10 8.32 9.68
CA ILE A 70 -3.74 8.33 8.27
C ILE A 70 -2.95 9.59 8.02
N PHE A 71 -1.79 9.46 7.39
CA PHE A 71 -0.95 10.55 6.91
C PHE A 71 -1.22 10.74 5.43
N TYR A 72 -1.52 11.95 5.02
CA TYR A 72 -1.66 12.34 3.62
C TYR A 72 -0.42 13.16 3.28
N LEU A 73 0.46 12.63 2.41
CA LEU A 73 1.70 13.31 2.05
C LEU A 73 1.52 14.28 0.88
N ASP A 74 0.35 14.22 0.24
CA ASP A 74 -0.15 15.19 -0.72
C ASP A 74 0.76 15.47 -1.93
N HIS A 75 1.59 14.50 -2.32
CA HIS A 75 2.29 14.57 -3.60
C HIS A 75 1.31 14.36 -4.77
N PRO A 76 1.57 14.94 -5.96
CA PRO A 76 0.66 14.81 -7.09
C PRO A 76 0.63 13.37 -7.61
N THR A 77 -0.56 12.79 -7.74
CA THR A 77 -0.75 11.43 -8.31
C THR A 77 -0.31 11.38 -9.77
N THR A 78 0.20 10.23 -10.22
CA THR A 78 0.72 9.98 -11.58
C THR A 78 1.87 10.89 -12.00
N ARG A 79 2.52 11.53 -11.05
CA ARG A 79 3.61 12.49 -11.29
C ARG A 79 4.75 12.40 -10.27
N LEU A 80 4.85 11.29 -9.55
CA LEU A 80 5.97 11.12 -8.62
C LEU A 80 7.30 11.02 -9.35
N ASP A 81 7.32 10.54 -10.59
CA ASP A 81 8.49 10.44 -11.46
C ASP A 81 9.10 11.79 -11.81
N VAL A 82 8.30 12.86 -11.87
CA VAL A 82 8.74 14.24 -12.10
C VAL A 82 8.80 15.08 -10.82
N THR A 83 8.42 14.51 -9.68
CA THR A 83 8.53 15.16 -8.36
C THR A 83 9.95 14.92 -7.83
N PRO A 84 10.66 15.95 -7.31
CA PRO A 84 11.98 15.76 -6.74
C PRO A 84 11.97 14.63 -5.69
N LEU A 85 12.75 13.58 -5.93
CA LEU A 85 12.80 12.40 -5.05
C LEU A 85 13.11 12.78 -3.59
N GLY A 86 13.96 13.81 -3.40
CA GLY A 86 14.31 14.32 -2.07
C GLY A 86 13.11 14.80 -1.25
N ASP A 87 12.10 15.39 -1.91
CA ASP A 87 10.90 15.88 -1.23
C ASP A 87 10.02 14.70 -0.78
N ILE A 88 9.91 13.67 -1.62
CA ILE A 88 9.17 12.45 -1.29
C ILE A 88 9.88 11.71 -0.13
N VAL A 89 11.20 11.56 -0.20
CA VAL A 89 12.01 10.97 0.88
C VAL A 89 11.81 11.75 2.18
N LYS A 90 11.87 13.09 2.14
CA LYS A 90 11.69 13.93 3.32
C LYS A 90 10.32 13.76 3.97
N SER A 91 9.25 13.70 3.17
CA SER A 91 7.89 13.55 3.69
C SER A 91 7.68 12.16 4.34
N ILE A 92 8.22 11.10 3.73
CA ILE A 92 8.18 9.74 4.28
C ILE A 92 9.04 9.65 5.55
N ASP A 93 10.25 10.18 5.54
CA ASP A 93 11.17 10.15 6.69
C ASP A 93 10.59 10.89 7.90
N ASN A 94 9.94 12.04 7.70
CA ASN A 94 9.23 12.77 8.74
C ASN A 94 8.11 11.91 9.36
N THR A 95 7.34 11.21 8.53
CA THR A 95 6.28 10.30 8.99
C THR A 95 6.87 9.13 9.81
N ILE A 96 7.95 8.53 9.34
CA ILE A 96 8.65 7.45 10.04
C ILE A 96 9.19 7.94 11.39
N LYS A 97 9.79 9.13 11.45
CA LYS A 97 10.30 9.73 12.70
C LYS A 97 9.20 10.04 13.71
N GLU A 98 8.02 10.46 13.25
CA GLU A 98 6.86 10.71 14.12
C GLU A 98 6.33 9.40 14.72
N ILE A 99 6.19 8.35 13.89
CA ILE A 99 5.57 7.08 14.30
C ILE A 99 6.57 6.16 14.98
N LYS A 100 7.82 6.14 14.52
CA LYS A 100 8.88 5.18 14.87
C LYS A 100 8.39 3.72 14.69
N PRO A 101 7.97 3.32 13.48
CA PRO A 101 7.41 2.00 13.25
C PRO A 101 8.50 0.92 13.38
N GLU A 102 8.12 -0.28 13.84
CA GLU A 102 8.98 -1.46 13.81
C GLU A 102 8.86 -2.20 12.47
N VAL A 103 7.67 -2.19 11.86
CA VAL A 103 7.38 -2.89 10.59
C VAL A 103 6.84 -1.90 9.57
N ILE A 104 7.39 -1.96 8.36
CA ILE A 104 6.91 -1.17 7.21
C ILE A 104 6.46 -2.13 6.11
N TYR A 105 5.26 -1.89 5.60
CA TYR A 105 4.74 -2.48 4.37
C TYR A 105 4.76 -1.41 3.27
N LEU A 106 5.25 -1.78 2.07
CA LEU A 106 5.35 -0.91 0.89
C LEU A 106 5.01 -1.70 -0.37
N PRO A 107 4.69 -1.07 -1.50
CA PRO A 107 4.39 -1.81 -2.73
C PRO A 107 5.61 -2.55 -3.27
N SER A 108 5.38 -3.40 -4.27
CA SER A 108 6.44 -4.06 -5.02
C SER A 108 7.18 -3.09 -5.96
N PRO A 109 8.50 -3.20 -6.12
CA PRO A 109 9.23 -2.46 -7.14
C PRO A 109 8.97 -2.99 -8.56
N PHE A 110 8.25 -4.11 -8.67
CA PHE A 110 7.89 -4.75 -9.95
C PHE A 110 6.47 -4.39 -10.41
N ASP A 111 5.84 -3.40 -9.81
CA ASP A 111 4.54 -2.91 -10.22
C ASP A 111 4.65 -2.12 -11.53
N LEU A 112 3.60 -2.08 -12.33
CA LEU A 112 3.62 -1.34 -13.59
C LEU A 112 3.56 0.19 -13.35
N HIS A 113 2.92 0.63 -12.28
CA HIS A 113 2.68 2.04 -12.00
C HIS A 113 3.95 2.77 -11.55
N THR A 114 4.30 3.87 -12.21
CA THR A 114 5.52 4.67 -11.93
C THR A 114 5.54 5.22 -10.50
N ASP A 115 4.39 5.65 -9.96
CA ASP A 115 4.29 6.13 -8.56
C ASP A 115 4.70 5.04 -7.55
N HIS A 116 4.42 3.75 -7.85
CA HIS A 116 4.84 2.64 -7.00
C HIS A 116 6.36 2.52 -6.96
N HIS A 117 7.02 2.58 -8.12
CA HIS A 117 8.48 2.52 -8.22
C HIS A 117 9.15 3.64 -7.40
N VAL A 118 8.65 4.87 -7.57
CA VAL A 118 9.19 6.04 -6.85
C VAL A 118 8.94 5.91 -5.35
N THR A 119 7.75 5.46 -4.95
CA THR A 119 7.41 5.23 -3.53
C THR A 119 8.33 4.20 -2.89
N VAL A 120 8.60 3.08 -3.59
CA VAL A 120 9.54 2.05 -3.11
C VAL A 120 10.94 2.64 -2.92
N LYS A 121 11.46 3.31 -3.95
CA LYS A 121 12.80 3.93 -3.92
C LYS A 121 12.93 4.94 -2.78
N ALA A 122 11.93 5.81 -2.61
CA ALA A 122 11.90 6.79 -1.55
C ALA A 122 11.83 6.15 -0.16
N THR A 123 10.94 5.16 0.02
CA THR A 123 10.76 4.47 1.31
C THR A 123 12.01 3.71 1.72
N LEU A 124 12.61 2.93 0.81
CA LEU A 124 13.84 2.18 1.10
C LEU A 124 15.00 3.10 1.44
N SER A 125 15.05 4.32 0.88
CA SER A 125 16.05 5.33 1.25
C SER A 125 15.95 5.76 2.72
N CYS A 126 14.75 5.63 3.33
CA CYS A 126 14.50 5.96 4.73
C CYS A 126 14.78 4.80 5.70
N THR A 127 15.06 3.57 5.22
CA THR A 127 15.18 2.40 6.10
C THR A 127 16.59 2.16 6.65
N LYS A 128 17.52 3.08 6.44
CA LYS A 128 18.89 2.96 6.98
C LYS A 128 18.83 2.89 8.50
N TRP A 129 19.35 1.80 9.08
CA TRP A 129 19.25 1.49 10.50
C TRP A 129 19.80 2.59 11.42
N PHE A 130 20.85 3.30 11.00
CA PHE A 130 21.47 4.37 11.78
C PHE A 130 20.66 5.68 11.77
N ARG A 131 19.69 5.83 10.86
CA ARG A 131 18.78 6.97 10.78
C ARG A 131 17.46 6.69 11.48
N ASN A 132 16.87 5.52 11.22
CA ASN A 132 15.57 5.09 11.73
C ASN A 132 15.70 3.76 12.47
N LYS A 133 16.24 3.81 13.70
CA LYS A 133 16.60 2.64 14.51
C LYS A 133 15.42 1.74 14.86
N SER A 134 14.19 2.30 14.90
CA SER A 134 12.98 1.56 15.23
C SER A 134 12.60 0.52 14.18
N ILE A 135 13.02 0.70 12.92
CA ILE A 135 12.63 -0.20 11.84
C ILE A 135 13.37 -1.51 12.00
N LYS A 136 12.61 -2.58 12.23
CA LYS A 136 13.11 -3.95 12.33
C LYS A 136 12.81 -4.75 11.06
N ARG A 137 11.64 -4.49 10.44
CA ARG A 137 11.18 -5.30 9.32
C ARG A 137 10.59 -4.44 8.20
N VAL A 138 10.96 -4.78 6.96
CA VAL A 138 10.44 -4.10 5.76
C VAL A 138 9.98 -5.15 4.74
N LEU A 139 8.72 -5.05 4.32
CA LEU A 139 8.02 -6.03 3.51
C LEU A 139 7.37 -5.37 2.31
N GLY A 140 7.66 -5.88 1.11
CA GLY A 140 7.00 -5.48 -0.13
C GLY A 140 5.75 -6.30 -0.40
N TYR A 141 4.64 -5.66 -0.73
CA TYR A 141 3.39 -6.33 -1.11
C TYR A 141 3.12 -6.22 -2.62
N GLU A 142 2.35 -7.16 -3.15
CA GLU A 142 1.85 -7.12 -4.52
C GLU A 142 0.50 -6.42 -4.60
N VAL A 143 0.25 -5.74 -5.72
CA VAL A 143 -1.00 -5.04 -6.01
C VAL A 143 -1.62 -5.59 -7.28
N LEU A 144 -2.85 -6.09 -7.18
CA LEU A 144 -3.63 -6.49 -8.35
C LEU A 144 -3.82 -5.30 -9.29
N SER A 145 -3.75 -5.53 -10.58
CA SER A 145 -3.73 -4.56 -11.68
C SER A 145 -2.39 -3.86 -11.93
N GLU A 146 -1.42 -4.04 -11.03
CA GLU A 146 -0.10 -3.43 -11.14
C GLU A 146 1.00 -4.49 -11.23
N THR A 147 1.19 -5.29 -10.18
CA THR A 147 2.24 -6.30 -10.10
C THR A 147 2.08 -7.40 -11.16
N ASN A 148 0.83 -7.84 -11.38
CA ASN A 148 0.51 -8.89 -12.34
C ASN A 148 0.51 -8.43 -13.81
N PHE A 149 0.59 -7.11 -14.07
CA PHE A 149 0.68 -6.54 -15.42
C PHE A 149 2.09 -6.06 -15.77
N ASN A 150 3.07 -6.35 -14.93
CA ASN A 150 4.45 -5.98 -15.22
C ASN A 150 5.00 -6.78 -16.40
N HIS A 151 5.42 -6.06 -17.44
CA HIS A 151 6.05 -6.60 -18.64
C HIS A 151 7.52 -6.15 -18.80
N HIS A 152 8.04 -5.35 -17.85
CA HIS A 152 9.37 -4.73 -17.93
C HIS A 152 10.50 -5.56 -17.31
N GLY A 153 10.22 -6.80 -16.92
CA GLY A 153 11.21 -7.69 -16.29
C GLY A 153 11.21 -7.59 -14.76
N GLY A 154 11.70 -8.66 -14.14
CA GLY A 154 11.58 -8.89 -12.71
C GLY A 154 10.18 -9.38 -12.33
N ASN A 155 10.15 -10.34 -11.43
CA ASN A 155 8.88 -10.92 -10.97
C ASN A 155 8.77 -10.74 -9.46
N PHE A 156 7.57 -10.41 -9.01
CA PHE A 156 7.26 -10.50 -7.59
C PHE A 156 7.33 -11.96 -7.15
N LYS A 157 8.25 -12.25 -6.24
CA LYS A 157 8.41 -13.57 -5.63
C LYS A 157 8.28 -13.42 -4.12
N PRO A 158 7.11 -13.72 -3.54
CA PRO A 158 6.94 -13.67 -2.10
C PRO A 158 7.79 -14.74 -1.42
N ASN A 159 8.37 -14.42 -0.29
CA ASN A 159 9.11 -15.33 0.58
C ASN A 159 8.63 -15.26 2.05
N VAL A 160 7.63 -14.42 2.31
CA VAL A 160 6.91 -14.34 3.58
C VAL A 160 5.42 -14.42 3.28
N TYR A 161 4.71 -15.29 3.98
CA TYR A 161 3.28 -15.46 3.82
C TYR A 161 2.56 -15.25 5.15
N VAL A 162 1.48 -14.50 5.10
CA VAL A 162 0.63 -14.24 6.27
C VAL A 162 -0.72 -14.88 6.04
N ASP A 163 -1.07 -15.87 6.87
CA ASP A 163 -2.40 -16.47 6.87
C ASP A 163 -3.49 -15.42 7.14
N ILE A 164 -4.36 -15.21 6.16
CA ILE A 164 -5.51 -14.30 6.23
C ILE A 164 -6.86 -15.03 6.12
N SER A 165 -6.89 -16.34 6.27
CA SER A 165 -8.08 -17.18 6.08
C SER A 165 -9.29 -16.63 6.85
N SER A 166 -9.09 -16.19 8.10
CA SER A 166 -10.13 -15.60 8.93
C SER A 166 -10.49 -14.15 8.57
N PHE A 167 -9.72 -13.51 7.70
CA PHE A 167 -9.86 -12.09 7.36
C PHE A 167 -10.13 -11.83 5.89
N LEU A 168 -10.12 -12.85 5.03
CA LEU A 168 -10.34 -12.69 3.59
C LEU A 168 -11.64 -11.95 3.28
N GLN A 169 -12.74 -12.31 3.94
CA GLN A 169 -14.01 -11.63 3.73
C GLN A 169 -13.97 -10.16 4.21
N LYS A 170 -13.24 -9.86 5.29
CA LYS A 170 -13.05 -8.48 5.75
C LYS A 170 -12.22 -7.67 4.76
N LYS A 171 -11.15 -8.25 4.18
CA LYS A 171 -10.37 -7.63 3.10
C LYS A 171 -11.26 -7.28 1.90
N VAL A 172 -12.10 -8.21 1.44
CA VAL A 172 -13.07 -7.97 0.36
C VAL A 172 -14.04 -6.83 0.72
N ASN A 173 -14.53 -6.81 1.97
CA ASN A 173 -15.45 -5.75 2.42
C ASN A 173 -14.74 -4.38 2.50
N ALA A 174 -13.46 -4.34 2.86
CA ALA A 174 -12.66 -3.11 2.81
C ALA A 174 -12.55 -2.59 1.38
N MET A 175 -12.24 -3.47 0.42
CA MET A 175 -12.12 -3.07 -0.99
C MET A 175 -13.42 -2.49 -1.55
N LYS A 176 -14.59 -2.99 -1.13
CA LYS A 176 -15.90 -2.44 -1.53
C LYS A 176 -16.14 -1.00 -1.07
N ILE A 177 -15.37 -0.49 -0.11
CA ILE A 177 -15.45 0.92 0.33
C ILE A 177 -14.89 1.84 -0.75
N TYR A 178 -13.88 1.38 -1.49
CA TYR A 178 -13.27 2.07 -2.63
C TYR A 178 -14.09 1.87 -3.90
N LYS A 179 -15.27 2.49 -3.96
CA LYS A 179 -16.29 2.26 -5.00
C LYS A 179 -15.79 2.52 -6.42
N THR A 180 -14.88 3.48 -6.56
CA THR A 180 -14.34 3.88 -7.86
C THR A 180 -13.26 2.91 -8.35
N GLU A 181 -12.60 2.19 -7.44
CA GLU A 181 -11.53 1.24 -7.73
C GLU A 181 -12.02 -0.20 -7.84
N PHE A 182 -13.22 -0.47 -7.40
CA PHE A 182 -13.82 -1.79 -7.34
C PHE A 182 -14.89 -1.95 -8.42
N LYS A 183 -14.79 -3.00 -9.26
CA LYS A 183 -15.77 -3.34 -10.30
C LYS A 183 -15.97 -4.86 -10.36
N LYS A 184 -16.98 -5.31 -11.10
CA LYS A 184 -17.25 -6.73 -11.35
C LYS A 184 -16.15 -7.36 -12.22
N HIS A 185 -15.94 -8.67 -12.05
CA HIS A 185 -15.12 -9.47 -12.95
C HIS A 185 -15.58 -9.27 -14.41
N PRO A 186 -14.66 -9.17 -15.40
CA PRO A 186 -13.22 -9.46 -15.34
C PRO A 186 -12.31 -8.30 -14.89
N PHE A 187 -12.83 -7.27 -14.26
CA PHE A 187 -11.98 -6.18 -13.77
C PHE A 187 -10.95 -6.72 -12.77
N PRO A 188 -9.65 -6.34 -12.87
CA PRO A 188 -8.58 -6.98 -12.11
C PRO A 188 -8.68 -6.79 -10.58
N ARG A 189 -9.40 -5.78 -10.13
CA ARG A 189 -9.67 -5.53 -8.70
C ARG A 189 -11.08 -5.99 -8.27
N SER A 190 -11.62 -7.04 -8.93
CA SER A 190 -12.89 -7.67 -8.58
C SER A 190 -12.77 -8.55 -7.33
N ILE A 191 -13.92 -8.96 -6.78
CA ILE A 191 -13.96 -9.91 -5.64
C ILE A 191 -13.28 -11.22 -6.01
N GLU A 192 -13.55 -11.71 -7.22
CA GLU A 192 -13.03 -12.95 -7.74
C GLU A 192 -11.51 -12.89 -7.82
N ALA A 193 -10.94 -11.82 -8.39
CA ALA A 193 -9.50 -11.65 -8.51
C ALA A 193 -8.83 -11.56 -7.12
N ILE A 194 -9.37 -10.78 -6.19
CA ILE A 194 -8.85 -10.66 -4.82
C ILE A 194 -8.84 -12.01 -4.10
N LYS A 195 -9.93 -12.78 -4.22
CA LYS A 195 -10.04 -14.10 -3.62
C LYS A 195 -9.11 -15.11 -4.27
N SER A 196 -9.01 -15.10 -5.61
CA SER A 196 -8.14 -16.02 -6.36
C SER A 196 -6.67 -15.80 -5.99
N LEU A 197 -6.20 -14.55 -5.90
CA LEU A 197 -4.85 -14.26 -5.46
C LEU A 197 -4.59 -14.75 -4.03
N ALA A 198 -5.50 -14.48 -3.10
CA ALA A 198 -5.35 -14.93 -1.72
C ALA A 198 -5.32 -16.47 -1.59
N ILE A 199 -6.13 -17.18 -2.38
CA ILE A 199 -6.15 -18.65 -2.44
C ILE A 199 -4.85 -19.17 -3.05
N LEU A 200 -4.37 -18.55 -4.13
CA LEU A 200 -3.08 -18.91 -4.74
C LEU A 200 -1.94 -18.81 -3.72
N ARG A 201 -1.83 -17.66 -3.03
CA ARG A 201 -0.81 -17.46 -1.99
C ARG A 201 -1.00 -18.40 -0.80
N GLY A 202 -2.24 -18.78 -0.52
CA GLY A 202 -2.57 -19.81 0.47
C GLY A 202 -2.04 -21.17 0.06
N SER A 203 -2.23 -21.58 -1.20
CA SER A 203 -1.76 -22.87 -1.70
C SER A 203 -0.21 -22.97 -1.73
N GLU A 204 0.47 -21.85 -1.97
CA GLU A 204 1.94 -21.78 -1.92
C GLU A 204 2.51 -21.93 -0.50
N SER A 205 1.71 -21.68 0.53
CA SER A 205 2.15 -21.59 1.94
C SER A 205 1.46 -22.53 2.91
N GLY A 206 0.55 -23.39 2.43
CA GLY A 206 -0.19 -24.34 3.28
C GLY A 206 -1.35 -23.71 4.06
N PHE A 207 -1.82 -22.51 3.67
CA PHE A 207 -2.97 -21.85 4.27
C PHE A 207 -4.20 -21.89 3.34
N LYS A 208 -5.41 -21.72 3.88
CA LYS A 208 -6.61 -21.60 3.03
C LYS A 208 -6.61 -20.31 2.21
N ALA A 209 -6.05 -19.24 2.76
CA ALA A 209 -5.83 -17.97 2.08
C ALA A 209 -4.68 -17.23 2.75
N ALA A 210 -3.82 -16.60 1.96
CA ALA A 210 -2.68 -15.84 2.46
C ALA A 210 -2.47 -14.54 1.69
N GLU A 211 -1.74 -13.62 2.29
CA GLU A 211 -1.07 -12.52 1.60
C GLU A 211 0.42 -12.83 1.52
N GLY A 212 1.00 -12.63 0.33
CA GLY A 212 2.42 -12.84 0.07
C GLY A 212 3.19 -11.55 0.14
N PHE A 213 4.40 -11.60 0.69
CA PHE A 213 5.29 -10.46 0.83
C PHE A 213 6.70 -10.82 0.40
N HIS A 214 7.42 -9.83 -0.13
CA HIS A 214 8.86 -9.89 -0.33
C HIS A 214 9.57 -9.22 0.85
N LEU A 215 10.40 -9.97 1.55
CA LEU A 215 11.16 -9.47 2.69
C LEU A 215 12.42 -8.74 2.20
N TYR A 216 12.51 -7.43 2.49
CA TYR A 216 13.70 -6.61 2.21
C TYR A 216 14.65 -6.54 3.39
N ILE A 217 14.11 -6.38 4.59
CA ILE A 217 14.87 -6.21 5.82
C ILE A 217 14.20 -7.04 6.91
N ASP A 218 14.99 -7.84 7.60
CA ASP A 218 14.64 -8.44 8.88
C ASP A 218 15.81 -8.23 9.84
N ARG A 219 15.54 -7.53 10.94
CA ARG A 219 16.51 -7.22 11.98
C ARG A 219 15.90 -7.70 13.29
N SER A 220 16.16 -8.94 13.63
CA SER A 220 15.80 -9.54 14.91
C SER A 220 17.03 -9.55 15.82
N ASP A 221 16.86 -9.13 17.06
CA ASP A 221 17.80 -9.44 18.11
C ASP A 221 17.51 -10.91 18.49
N ILE A 222 18.40 -11.81 18.08
CA ILE A 222 18.36 -13.21 18.49
C ILE A 222 19.21 -13.27 19.77
N ASP A 223 18.56 -13.10 20.91
CA ASP A 223 19.10 -13.45 22.21
C ASP A 223 18.73 -14.90 22.58
#